data_f49b833f88589d65335aa84c0c933347
#
_entry.id   f49b833f88589d65335aa84c0c933347
#
_cell.length_a   1.000
_cell.length_b   1.000
_cell.length_c   1.000
_cell.angle_alpha   90.00
_cell.angle_beta   90.00
_cell.angle_gamma   90.00
#
_symmetry.space_group_name_H-M   'P 1'
#
loop_
_entity.id
_entity.type
_entity.pdbx_description
1 polymer ?
#
loop_
_entity_poly.entity_id
_entity_poly.type
_entity_poly.pdbx_seq_one_letter_code
_entity_poly.pdbx_strand_id
1 'polypeptide(L)'
;KVKIMQKNWIGKSFGCEINFKIEGDTKIQEIKCFTTRPDTLFGMSFLAVSIDHPISEFYKKDKKFEKFKIDCSKTGTTEESIAQAEKLGYKTDLLAVNPFDTSKKVPVFFANFVLMDYGFGAIFGCPAHDQRDLDFALKYKLQVTPVVKPIDSNKDFQIDDKSYTGPGTIFNSKFLNNLKVPDESIIKSIEFIEEKKIGKKKINFRLKDWGVSRQRYWGCPI
;
A
#
# COMPACT_ATOMS: atom_id res chain seq x y z
N LYS A 1 6.63 -3.84 30.60
CA LYS A 1 5.66 -2.84 30.15
C LYS A 1 6.35 -1.73 29.36
N VAL A 2 7.38 -1.02 29.91
CA VAL A 2 8.09 0.09 29.23
C VAL A 2 8.72 -0.33 27.89
N LYS A 3 9.43 -1.46 27.82
CA LYS A 3 10.04 -1.96 26.58
C LYS A 3 9.01 -2.18 25.45
N ILE A 4 7.81 -2.68 25.79
CA ILE A 4 6.74 -2.88 24.80
C ILE A 4 6.22 -1.53 24.31
N MET A 5 6.04 -0.55 25.20
CA MET A 5 5.64 0.81 24.83
C MET A 5 6.67 1.46 23.90
N GLN A 6 7.96 1.36 24.24
CA GLN A 6 9.05 1.87 23.38
C GLN A 6 9.09 1.19 22.02
N LYS A 7 8.95 -0.14 21.98
CA LYS A 7 8.88 -0.90 20.71
C LYS A 7 7.74 -0.43 19.82
N ASN A 8 6.55 -0.26 20.42
CA ASN A 8 5.37 0.21 19.69
C ASN A 8 5.51 1.68 19.26
N TRP A 9 6.26 2.49 20.01
CA TRP A 9 6.53 3.88 19.69
C TRP A 9 7.51 4.01 18.52
N ILE A 10 8.56 3.19 18.51
CA ILE A 10 9.56 3.16 17.43
C ILE A 10 8.98 2.68 16.11
N GLY A 11 7.95 1.84 16.15
CA GLY A 11 7.24 1.39 14.95
C GLY A 11 8.14 0.71 13.93
N LYS A 12 9.04 -0.20 14.39
CA LYS A 12 9.93 -0.97 13.51
C LYS A 12 9.12 -1.97 12.69
N SER A 13 9.20 -1.88 11.37
CA SER A 13 8.60 -2.82 10.43
C SER A 13 9.64 -3.46 9.52
N PHE A 14 9.47 -4.76 9.25
CA PHE A 14 10.29 -5.54 8.34
C PHE A 14 9.51 -5.71 7.04
N GLY A 15 10.18 -5.49 5.93
CA GLY A 15 9.57 -5.62 4.61
C GLY A 15 10.60 -5.52 3.51
N CYS A 16 10.18 -5.05 2.37
CA CYS A 16 11.06 -4.79 1.24
C CYS A 16 10.65 -3.53 0.47
N GLU A 17 11.62 -2.94 -0.19
CA GLU A 17 11.40 -1.98 -1.28
C GLU A 17 11.17 -2.76 -2.55
N ILE A 18 10.25 -2.30 -3.38
CA ILE A 18 9.93 -2.89 -4.68
C ILE A 18 9.84 -1.78 -5.71
N ASN A 19 10.44 -1.99 -6.88
CA ASN A 19 10.37 -1.10 -8.02
C ASN A 19 9.29 -1.61 -8.98
N PHE A 20 8.30 -0.78 -9.26
CA PHE A 20 7.26 -1.03 -10.25
C PHE A 20 7.59 -0.28 -11.53
N LYS A 21 7.76 -1.00 -12.64
CA LYS A 21 7.87 -0.37 -13.97
C LYS A 21 6.55 0.29 -14.34
N ILE A 22 6.63 1.50 -14.86
CA ILE A 22 5.47 2.30 -15.28
C ILE A 22 5.44 2.38 -16.79
N GLU A 23 4.28 2.12 -17.36
CA GLU A 23 3.99 2.30 -18.76
C GLU A 23 2.97 3.44 -18.96
N GLY A 24 3.19 4.25 -19.98
CA GLY A 24 2.37 5.40 -20.31
C GLY A 24 3.23 6.62 -20.70
N ASP A 25 2.58 7.75 -20.96
CA ASP A 25 3.27 8.99 -21.34
C ASP A 25 3.82 9.72 -20.09
N THR A 26 4.98 9.25 -19.61
CA THR A 26 5.64 9.83 -18.43
C THR A 26 7.16 9.70 -18.55
N LYS A 27 7.87 10.66 -17.97
CA LYS A 27 9.33 10.58 -17.80
C LYS A 27 9.74 9.66 -16.64
N ILE A 28 8.81 9.32 -15.74
CA ILE A 28 9.04 8.45 -14.61
C ILE A 28 8.80 7.01 -15.06
N GLN A 29 9.87 6.24 -15.20
CA GLN A 29 9.82 4.86 -15.66
C GLN A 29 9.56 3.85 -14.53
N GLU A 30 9.84 4.24 -13.28
CA GLU A 30 9.71 3.37 -12.12
C GLU A 30 9.12 4.13 -10.92
N ILE A 31 8.25 3.46 -10.17
CA ILE A 31 7.76 3.91 -8.87
C ILE A 31 8.21 2.91 -7.82
N LYS A 32 8.84 3.42 -6.75
CA LYS A 32 9.20 2.62 -5.59
C LYS A 32 8.08 2.58 -4.58
N CYS A 33 7.85 1.42 -3.98
CA CYS A 33 7.06 1.34 -2.75
C CYS A 33 7.75 0.46 -1.70
N PHE A 34 7.36 0.66 -0.45
CA PHE A 34 7.73 -0.20 0.66
C PHE A 34 6.51 -1.04 1.06
N THR A 35 6.72 -2.32 1.29
CA THR A 35 5.67 -3.21 1.77
C THR A 35 6.18 -4.17 2.84
N THR A 36 5.32 -4.50 3.79
CA THR A 36 5.52 -5.56 4.76
C THR A 36 4.93 -6.90 4.29
N ARG A 37 4.15 -6.89 3.21
CA ARG A 37 3.43 -8.04 2.66
C ARG A 37 3.72 -8.28 1.17
N PRO A 38 5.01 -8.51 0.80
CA PRO A 38 5.36 -8.78 -0.60
C PRO A 38 4.73 -10.07 -1.14
N ASP A 39 4.35 -10.97 -0.26
CA ASP A 39 3.68 -12.24 -0.57
C ASP A 39 2.29 -12.08 -1.20
N THR A 40 1.68 -10.88 -1.10
CA THR A 40 0.37 -10.60 -1.68
C THR A 40 0.42 -9.96 -3.07
N LEU A 41 1.60 -9.78 -3.66
CA LEU A 41 1.78 -9.11 -4.97
C LEU A 41 0.98 -9.73 -6.12
N PHE A 42 0.74 -11.04 -6.12
CA PHE A 42 -0.10 -11.68 -7.14
C PHE A 42 -1.58 -11.25 -7.07
N GLY A 43 -2.03 -10.76 -5.89
CA GLY A 43 -3.37 -10.19 -5.69
C GLY A 43 -3.46 -8.69 -5.92
N MET A 44 -2.40 -8.06 -6.41
CA MET A 44 -2.37 -6.64 -6.70
C MET A 44 -3.42 -6.25 -7.74
N SER A 45 -4.20 -5.20 -7.45
CA SER A 45 -5.28 -4.69 -8.31
C SER A 45 -5.03 -3.27 -8.79
N PHE A 46 -4.21 -2.50 -8.09
CA PHE A 46 -3.83 -1.13 -8.45
C PHE A 46 -2.51 -0.74 -7.79
N LEU A 47 -1.88 0.30 -8.30
CA LEU A 47 -0.81 1.03 -7.64
C LEU A 47 -1.36 2.40 -7.23
N ALA A 48 -1.24 2.79 -5.97
CA ALA A 48 -1.66 4.10 -5.52
C ALA A 48 -0.46 4.95 -5.11
N VAL A 49 -0.49 6.21 -5.49
CA VAL A 49 0.54 7.20 -5.16
C VAL A 49 -0.07 8.37 -4.41
N SER A 50 0.73 9.00 -3.57
CA SER A 50 0.36 10.23 -2.88
C SER A 50 0.09 11.36 -3.88
N ILE A 51 -0.80 12.27 -3.51
CA ILE A 51 -1.08 13.48 -4.28
C ILE A 51 0.17 14.35 -4.44
N ASP A 52 1.08 14.28 -3.47
CA ASP A 52 2.34 15.03 -3.45
C ASP A 52 3.52 14.26 -4.06
N HIS A 53 3.27 13.06 -4.62
CA HIS A 53 4.30 12.30 -5.31
C HIS A 53 4.79 13.05 -6.56
N PRO A 54 6.10 13.02 -6.92
CA PRO A 54 6.66 13.76 -8.06
C PRO A 54 5.94 13.55 -9.39
N ILE A 55 5.28 12.40 -9.57
CA ILE A 55 4.48 12.11 -10.77
C ILE A 55 3.28 13.07 -10.93
N SER A 56 2.83 13.74 -9.86
CA SER A 56 1.73 14.71 -9.90
C SER A 56 2.03 15.92 -10.78
N GLU A 57 3.32 16.23 -10.99
CA GLU A 57 3.75 17.30 -11.87
C GLU A 57 3.23 17.18 -13.30
N PHE A 58 3.07 15.95 -13.80
CA PHE A 58 2.55 15.69 -15.15
C PHE A 58 1.05 15.97 -15.27
N TYR A 59 0.34 16.01 -14.15
CA TYR A 59 -1.12 16.22 -14.09
C TYR A 59 -1.54 17.62 -13.65
N LYS A 60 -0.61 18.54 -13.37
CA LYS A 60 -0.90 19.91 -12.92
C LYS A 60 -1.80 20.73 -13.85
N LYS A 61 -1.83 20.39 -15.15
CA LYS A 61 -2.67 21.08 -16.14
C LYS A 61 -4.06 20.45 -16.28
N ASP A 62 -4.30 19.28 -15.67
CA ASP A 62 -5.59 18.62 -15.73
C ASP A 62 -6.53 19.21 -14.66
N LYS A 63 -7.59 19.87 -15.13
CA LYS A 63 -8.62 20.47 -14.26
C LYS A 63 -9.32 19.45 -13.35
N LYS A 64 -9.42 18.18 -13.77
CA LYS A 64 -10.02 17.12 -12.95
C LYS A 64 -9.08 16.73 -11.81
N PHE A 65 -7.79 16.67 -12.09
CA PHE A 65 -6.78 16.41 -11.06
C PHE A 65 -6.70 17.56 -10.05
N GLU A 66 -6.77 18.80 -10.52
CA GLU A 66 -6.77 19.97 -9.67
C GLU A 66 -7.99 19.98 -8.72
N LYS A 67 -9.19 19.69 -9.24
CA LYS A 67 -10.39 19.51 -8.42
C LYS A 67 -10.22 18.40 -7.40
N PHE A 68 -9.69 17.24 -7.82
CA PHE A 68 -9.40 16.11 -6.93
C PHE A 68 -8.46 16.52 -5.79
N LYS A 69 -7.39 17.27 -6.09
CA LYS A 69 -6.45 17.79 -5.08
C LYS A 69 -7.14 18.69 -4.06
N ILE A 70 -8.02 19.57 -4.50
CA ILE A 70 -8.83 20.43 -3.62
C ILE A 70 -9.77 19.60 -2.75
N ASP A 71 -10.42 18.58 -3.30
CA ASP A 71 -11.32 17.72 -2.53
C ASP A 71 -10.58 16.90 -1.47
N CYS A 72 -9.38 16.43 -1.78
CA CYS A 72 -8.51 15.74 -0.83
C CYS A 72 -8.02 16.66 0.30
N SER A 73 -7.74 17.94 0.03
CA SER A 73 -7.30 18.89 1.08
C SER A 73 -8.37 19.15 2.16
N LYS A 74 -9.64 18.86 1.88
CA LYS A 74 -10.75 19.00 2.83
C LYS A 74 -10.84 17.84 3.83
N THR A 75 -10.18 16.70 3.55
CA THR A 75 -10.33 15.47 4.35
C THR A 75 -9.47 15.42 5.62
N GLY A 76 -8.73 16.48 5.92
CA GLY A 76 -7.82 16.54 7.06
C GLY A 76 -6.50 15.79 6.82
N THR A 77 -5.49 16.10 7.65
CA THR A 77 -4.12 15.57 7.49
C THR A 77 -3.73 14.53 8.54
N THR A 78 -4.58 14.29 9.55
CA THR A 78 -4.30 13.30 10.60
C THR A 78 -4.60 11.89 10.13
N GLU A 79 -3.86 10.89 10.62
CA GLU A 79 -4.11 9.48 10.29
C GLU A 79 -5.53 9.03 10.59
N GLU A 80 -6.09 9.51 11.72
CA GLU A 80 -7.45 9.17 12.13
C GLU A 80 -8.49 9.75 11.17
N SER A 81 -8.33 11.01 10.74
CA SER A 81 -9.23 11.63 9.78
C SER A 81 -9.13 10.97 8.40
N ILE A 82 -7.92 10.58 7.97
CA ILE A 82 -7.70 9.85 6.71
C ILE A 82 -8.29 8.43 6.77
N ALA A 83 -8.20 7.77 7.92
CA ALA A 83 -8.76 6.42 8.10
C ALA A 83 -10.29 6.41 8.02
N GLN A 84 -10.94 7.43 8.56
CA GLN A 84 -12.40 7.58 8.57
C GLN A 84 -12.96 8.23 7.30
N ALA A 85 -12.14 8.98 6.56
CA ALA A 85 -12.56 9.66 5.35
C ALA A 85 -12.91 8.68 4.23
N GLU A 86 -13.82 9.10 3.36
CA GLU A 86 -14.12 8.41 2.11
C GLU A 86 -12.84 8.25 1.28
N LYS A 87 -12.60 7.03 0.75
CA LYS A 87 -11.44 6.74 -0.09
C LYS A 87 -11.64 7.37 -1.46
N LEU A 88 -10.89 8.43 -1.73
CA LEU A 88 -10.90 9.16 -2.98
C LEU A 88 -9.69 8.81 -3.82
N GLY A 89 -9.90 8.65 -5.13
CA GLY A 89 -8.84 8.37 -6.08
C GLY A 89 -9.04 9.06 -7.41
N TYR A 90 -7.94 9.51 -8.01
CA TYR A 90 -7.89 9.98 -9.37
C TYR A 90 -7.15 8.94 -10.23
N LYS A 91 -7.87 8.32 -11.19
CA LYS A 91 -7.28 7.35 -12.11
C LYS A 91 -6.44 8.07 -13.14
N THR A 92 -5.17 7.67 -13.25
CA THR A 92 -4.26 8.16 -14.31
C THR A 92 -4.41 7.34 -15.58
N ASP A 93 -3.73 7.74 -16.63
CA ASP A 93 -3.52 7.00 -17.87
C ASP A 93 -2.35 6.01 -17.82
N LEU A 94 -1.66 5.94 -16.67
CA LEU A 94 -0.50 5.10 -16.46
C LEU A 94 -0.88 3.70 -15.98
N LEU A 95 -0.04 2.73 -16.35
CA LEU A 95 -0.13 1.35 -15.90
C LEU A 95 1.15 0.94 -15.16
N ALA A 96 1.01 0.26 -14.05
CA ALA A 96 2.10 -0.36 -13.32
C ALA A 96 2.18 -1.85 -13.67
N VAL A 97 3.38 -2.32 -14.00
CA VAL A 97 3.64 -3.73 -14.30
C VAL A 97 3.87 -4.48 -13.01
N ASN A 98 3.15 -5.59 -12.81
CA ASN A 98 3.36 -6.43 -11.64
C ASN A 98 4.75 -7.10 -11.69
N PRO A 99 5.63 -6.89 -10.71
CA PRO A 99 6.99 -7.40 -10.76
C PRO A 99 7.11 -8.93 -10.63
N PHE A 100 6.07 -9.60 -10.10
CA PHE A 100 6.00 -11.07 -10.01
C PHE A 100 5.36 -11.71 -11.24
N ASP A 101 4.63 -10.93 -12.02
CA ASP A 101 3.95 -11.37 -13.24
C ASP A 101 3.88 -10.24 -14.25
N THR A 102 4.90 -10.10 -15.07
CA THR A 102 5.02 -8.99 -16.03
C THR A 102 3.93 -8.97 -17.09
N SER A 103 3.13 -10.04 -17.23
CA SER A 103 1.96 -10.05 -18.09
C SER A 103 0.76 -9.29 -17.49
N LYS A 104 0.75 -9.08 -16.17
CA LYS A 104 -0.28 -8.34 -15.44
C LYS A 104 0.11 -6.88 -15.30
N LYS A 105 -0.79 -6.01 -15.75
CA LYS A 105 -0.67 -4.56 -15.59
C LYS A 105 -1.88 -4.05 -14.83
N VAL A 106 -1.66 -3.14 -13.91
CA VAL A 106 -2.71 -2.55 -13.08
C VAL A 106 -2.72 -1.04 -13.22
N PRO A 107 -3.86 -0.38 -13.06
CA PRO A 107 -3.96 1.07 -13.15
C PRO A 107 -3.21 1.76 -12.01
N VAL A 108 -2.65 2.92 -12.30
CA VAL A 108 -2.05 3.82 -11.29
C VAL A 108 -3.09 4.87 -10.90
N PHE A 109 -3.25 5.08 -9.58
CA PHE A 109 -4.14 6.09 -9.02
C PHE A 109 -3.38 7.06 -8.13
N PHE A 110 -3.78 8.32 -8.13
CA PHE A 110 -3.56 9.17 -6.95
C PHE A 110 -4.65 8.86 -5.92
N ALA A 111 -4.27 8.71 -4.66
CA ALA A 111 -5.22 8.38 -3.61
C ALA A 111 -4.98 9.22 -2.34
N ASN A 112 -6.09 9.66 -1.71
CA ASN A 112 -6.04 10.53 -0.54
C ASN A 112 -5.53 9.83 0.74
N PHE A 113 -5.42 8.52 0.75
CA PHE A 113 -4.97 7.73 1.89
C PHE A 113 -3.50 7.29 1.81
N VAL A 114 -2.79 7.70 0.75
CA VAL A 114 -1.35 7.43 0.58
C VAL A 114 -0.56 8.64 1.01
N LEU A 115 0.29 8.46 2.03
CA LEU A 115 1.11 9.53 2.60
C LEU A 115 2.52 9.51 2.00
N MET A 116 3.09 10.71 1.73
CA MET A 116 4.46 10.85 1.22
C MET A 116 5.51 10.37 2.22
N ASP A 117 5.26 10.56 3.51
CA ASP A 117 6.20 10.26 4.59
C ASP A 117 6.36 8.77 4.86
N TYR A 118 5.57 7.91 4.20
CA TYR A 118 5.64 6.48 4.34
C TYR A 118 5.78 5.78 2.99
N GLY A 119 6.74 4.85 2.90
CA GLY A 119 6.86 3.94 1.76
C GLY A 119 7.15 4.60 0.41
N PHE A 120 7.83 5.73 0.38
CA PHE A 120 8.10 6.54 -0.81
C PHE A 120 6.87 7.21 -1.43
N GLY A 121 5.80 7.37 -0.67
CA GLY A 121 4.56 7.95 -1.19
C GLY A 121 3.84 7.08 -2.21
N ALA A 122 4.07 5.78 -2.17
CA ALA A 122 3.42 4.82 -3.05
C ALA A 122 3.13 3.50 -2.33
N ILE A 123 2.00 2.88 -2.65
CA ILE A 123 1.60 1.56 -2.19
C ILE A 123 1.05 0.73 -3.36
N PHE A 124 1.19 -0.57 -3.33
CA PHE A 124 0.36 -1.43 -4.18
C PHE A 124 -0.86 -1.89 -3.37
N GLY A 125 -2.02 -1.84 -4.00
CA GLY A 125 -3.28 -2.24 -3.38
C GLY A 125 -3.55 -3.72 -3.59
N CYS A 126 -3.78 -4.43 -2.47
CA CYS A 126 -4.23 -5.83 -2.48
C CYS A 126 -5.59 -5.95 -1.78
N PRO A 127 -6.71 -5.71 -2.48
CA PRO A 127 -8.05 -5.61 -1.90
C PRO A 127 -8.49 -6.83 -1.09
N ALA A 128 -8.05 -8.01 -1.48
CA ALA A 128 -8.41 -9.23 -0.75
C ALA A 128 -7.82 -9.31 0.67
N HIS A 129 -6.76 -8.54 0.97
CA HIS A 129 -5.98 -8.66 2.20
C HIS A 129 -5.73 -7.34 2.96
N ASP A 130 -6.33 -6.24 2.51
CA ASP A 130 -6.38 -4.96 3.23
C ASP A 130 -7.78 -4.33 3.03
N GLN A 131 -8.44 -3.96 4.13
CA GLN A 131 -9.80 -3.43 4.06
C GLN A 131 -9.87 -2.07 3.36
N ARG A 132 -8.87 -1.20 3.52
CA ARG A 132 -8.81 0.10 2.84
C ARG A 132 -8.71 -0.07 1.33
N ASP A 133 -7.91 -1.05 0.91
CA ASP A 133 -7.74 -1.39 -0.49
C ASP A 133 -9.02 -2.02 -1.07
N LEU A 134 -9.74 -2.82 -0.25
CA LEU A 134 -11.03 -3.41 -0.64
C LEU A 134 -12.10 -2.35 -0.84
N ASP A 135 -12.26 -1.44 0.12
CA ASP A 135 -13.22 -0.33 0.03
C ASP A 135 -12.96 0.51 -1.23
N PHE A 136 -11.68 0.79 -1.50
CA PHE A 136 -11.25 1.49 -2.71
C PHE A 136 -11.55 0.69 -3.97
N ALA A 137 -11.21 -0.59 -4.00
CA ALA A 137 -11.43 -1.44 -5.16
C ALA A 137 -12.91 -1.62 -5.50
N LEU A 138 -13.76 -1.79 -4.50
CA LEU A 138 -15.22 -1.87 -4.69
C LEU A 138 -15.77 -0.57 -5.27
N LYS A 139 -15.34 0.60 -4.75
CA LYS A 139 -15.74 1.91 -5.25
C LYS A 139 -15.36 2.13 -6.71
N TYR A 140 -14.14 1.76 -7.09
CA TYR A 140 -13.61 1.94 -8.45
C TYR A 140 -13.80 0.72 -9.36
N LYS A 141 -14.55 -0.30 -8.90
CA LYS A 141 -14.88 -1.53 -9.63
C LYS A 141 -13.62 -2.25 -10.15
N LEU A 142 -12.60 -2.33 -9.29
CA LEU A 142 -11.37 -3.04 -9.58
C LEU A 142 -11.51 -4.53 -9.24
N GLN A 143 -10.71 -5.36 -9.90
CA GLN A 143 -10.72 -6.79 -9.64
C GLN A 143 -10.18 -7.11 -8.25
N VAL A 144 -10.88 -7.96 -7.49
CA VAL A 144 -10.43 -8.49 -6.20
C VAL A 144 -9.96 -9.92 -6.41
N THR A 145 -8.68 -10.18 -6.18
CA THR A 145 -8.08 -11.51 -6.36
C THR A 145 -7.51 -11.99 -5.03
N PRO A 146 -8.16 -12.95 -4.35
CA PRO A 146 -7.62 -13.51 -3.11
C PRO A 146 -6.39 -14.38 -3.39
N VAL A 147 -5.35 -14.20 -2.57
CA VAL A 147 -4.10 -14.94 -2.67
C VAL A 147 -3.70 -15.62 -1.35
N VAL A 148 -4.39 -15.31 -0.27
CA VAL A 148 -4.27 -16.02 1.02
C VAL A 148 -5.65 -16.56 1.41
N LYS A 149 -5.70 -17.79 1.84
CA LYS A 149 -6.92 -18.42 2.35
C LYS A 149 -6.68 -19.03 3.73
N PRO A 150 -7.71 -19.13 4.60
CA PRO A 150 -7.63 -19.90 5.83
C PRO A 150 -7.19 -21.35 5.56
N ILE A 151 -6.49 -21.98 6.52
CA ILE A 151 -5.97 -23.35 6.37
C ILE A 151 -7.10 -24.35 6.06
N ASP A 152 -8.25 -24.16 6.70
CA ASP A 152 -9.40 -25.08 6.60
C ASP A 152 -10.40 -24.68 5.50
N SER A 153 -10.06 -23.70 4.65
CA SER A 153 -10.98 -23.25 3.60
C SER A 153 -10.83 -24.04 2.30
N ASN A 154 -11.95 -24.14 1.56
CA ASN A 154 -11.99 -24.74 0.24
C ASN A 154 -11.14 -23.98 -0.80
N LYS A 155 -10.90 -24.61 -1.98
CA LYS A 155 -10.13 -24.00 -3.08
C LYS A 155 -10.78 -22.73 -3.65
N ASP A 156 -12.09 -22.59 -3.53
CA ASP A 156 -12.90 -21.49 -4.09
C ASP A 156 -13.13 -20.35 -3.10
N PHE A 157 -12.12 -20.07 -2.24
CA PHE A 157 -12.20 -18.96 -1.29
C PHE A 157 -12.34 -17.61 -2.01
N GLN A 158 -13.43 -16.90 -1.73
CA GLN A 158 -13.78 -15.59 -2.30
C GLN A 158 -13.81 -14.54 -1.21
N ILE A 159 -13.66 -13.28 -1.62
CA ILE A 159 -13.77 -12.10 -0.76
C ILE A 159 -14.98 -11.30 -1.22
N ASP A 160 -15.87 -10.99 -0.30
CA ASP A 160 -17.04 -10.15 -0.54
C ASP A 160 -16.77 -8.71 -0.06
N ASP A 161 -17.32 -8.33 1.08
CA ASP A 161 -17.24 -6.99 1.67
C ASP A 161 -16.18 -6.86 2.79
N LYS A 162 -15.57 -7.98 3.18
CA LYS A 162 -14.56 -8.01 4.24
C LYS A 162 -13.28 -8.69 3.78
N SER A 163 -12.16 -7.97 3.90
CA SER A 163 -10.84 -8.49 3.57
C SER A 163 -10.38 -9.57 4.55
N TYR A 164 -9.58 -10.51 4.08
CA TYR A 164 -8.98 -11.56 4.92
C TYR A 164 -7.54 -11.20 5.28
N THR A 165 -7.28 -10.96 6.56
CA THR A 165 -5.97 -10.57 7.10
C THR A 165 -5.35 -11.62 8.03
N GLY A 166 -6.00 -12.76 8.19
CA GLY A 166 -5.57 -13.85 9.06
C GLY A 166 -4.39 -14.68 8.52
N PRO A 167 -3.85 -15.58 9.35
CA PRO A 167 -2.87 -16.57 8.91
C PRO A 167 -3.52 -17.61 7.99
N GLY A 168 -2.72 -18.21 7.12
CA GLY A 168 -3.28 -19.17 6.17
C GLY A 168 -2.26 -19.74 5.22
N THR A 169 -2.73 -20.10 4.03
CA THR A 169 -1.91 -20.66 2.96
C THR A 169 -2.05 -19.82 1.70
N ILE A 170 -0.94 -19.56 1.02
CA ILE A 170 -0.93 -18.86 -0.27
C ILE A 170 -1.54 -19.76 -1.36
N PHE A 171 -2.35 -19.15 -2.22
CA PHE A 171 -2.87 -19.75 -3.45
C PHE A 171 -2.97 -18.68 -4.55
N ASN A 172 -3.28 -19.04 -5.78
CA ASN A 172 -3.30 -18.12 -6.94
C ASN A 172 -2.00 -17.31 -7.15
N SER A 173 -0.86 -17.81 -6.67
CA SER A 173 0.39 -17.06 -6.57
C SER A 173 1.61 -17.81 -7.14
N LYS A 174 1.39 -18.66 -8.14
CA LYS A 174 2.47 -19.38 -8.88
C LYS A 174 3.46 -20.04 -7.92
N PHE A 175 4.71 -19.56 -7.89
CA PHE A 175 5.81 -20.12 -7.09
C PHE A 175 5.66 -19.96 -5.57
N LEU A 176 4.71 -19.14 -5.11
CA LEU A 176 4.40 -18.97 -3.68
C LEU A 176 3.28 -19.89 -3.20
N ASN A 177 2.61 -20.63 -4.10
CA ASN A 177 1.49 -21.49 -3.71
C ASN A 177 1.88 -22.49 -2.63
N ASN A 178 0.95 -22.73 -1.69
CA ASN A 178 1.07 -23.64 -0.55
C ASN A 178 2.03 -23.22 0.56
N LEU A 179 2.66 -22.06 0.48
CA LEU A 179 3.47 -21.53 1.58
C LEU A 179 2.58 -20.99 2.71
N LYS A 180 3.05 -21.14 3.94
CA LYS A 180 2.38 -20.62 5.12
C LYS A 180 2.55 -19.11 5.26
N VAL A 181 1.47 -18.45 5.63
CA VAL A 181 1.41 -17.00 5.85
C VAL A 181 1.37 -16.72 7.35
N PRO A 182 2.21 -15.80 7.87
CA PRO A 182 3.15 -14.91 7.14
C PRO A 182 4.58 -15.47 7.00
N ASP A 183 4.94 -16.54 7.71
CA ASP A 183 6.33 -16.89 7.99
C ASP A 183 7.13 -17.28 6.73
N GLU A 184 6.65 -18.27 5.99
CA GLU A 184 7.35 -18.79 4.81
C GLU A 184 7.17 -17.88 3.59
N SER A 185 5.96 -17.36 3.41
CA SER A 185 5.58 -16.60 2.21
C SER A 185 6.34 -15.29 2.06
N ILE A 186 6.50 -14.53 3.15
CA ILE A 186 7.21 -13.25 3.15
C ILE A 186 8.70 -13.47 2.87
N ILE A 187 9.33 -14.46 3.52
CA ILE A 187 10.76 -14.78 3.32
C ILE A 187 11.00 -15.14 1.86
N LYS A 188 10.21 -16.07 1.32
CA LYS A 188 10.36 -16.52 -0.07
C LYS A 188 10.14 -15.41 -1.08
N SER A 189 9.19 -14.52 -0.82
CA SER A 189 8.93 -13.36 -1.65
C SER A 189 10.10 -12.38 -1.66
N ILE A 190 10.73 -12.11 -0.50
CA ILE A 190 11.88 -11.22 -0.38
C ILE A 190 13.10 -11.84 -1.11
N GLU A 191 13.36 -13.13 -0.93
CA GLU A 191 14.43 -13.84 -1.65
C GLU A 191 14.29 -13.68 -3.17
N PHE A 192 13.08 -13.88 -3.69
CA PHE A 192 12.79 -13.72 -5.12
C PHE A 192 13.00 -12.28 -5.60
N ILE A 193 12.58 -11.29 -4.82
CA ILE A 193 12.74 -9.86 -5.11
C ILE A 193 14.22 -9.50 -5.23
N GLU A 194 15.06 -10.01 -4.31
CA GLU A 194 16.50 -9.75 -4.32
C GLU A 194 17.20 -10.51 -5.46
N GLU A 195 16.85 -11.78 -5.70
CA GLU A 195 17.38 -12.58 -6.82
C GLU A 195 17.12 -11.92 -8.17
N LYS A 196 15.88 -11.45 -8.39
CA LYS A 196 15.48 -10.78 -9.64
C LYS A 196 15.92 -9.31 -9.72
N LYS A 197 16.52 -8.77 -8.68
CA LYS A 197 16.96 -7.36 -8.59
C LYS A 197 15.85 -6.34 -8.84
N ILE A 198 14.61 -6.70 -8.48
CA ILE A 198 13.43 -5.84 -8.58
C ILE A 198 13.16 -5.04 -7.31
N GLY A 199 13.97 -5.25 -6.29
CA GLY A 199 13.90 -4.58 -5.01
C GLY A 199 14.92 -5.13 -4.03
N LYS A 200 14.76 -4.80 -2.75
CA LYS A 200 15.63 -5.27 -1.67
C LYS A 200 14.92 -5.32 -0.33
N LYS A 201 15.37 -6.19 0.54
CA LYS A 201 14.95 -6.21 1.94
C LYS A 201 15.21 -4.86 2.59
N LYS A 202 14.26 -4.39 3.40
CA LYS A 202 14.36 -3.13 4.12
C LYS A 202 13.69 -3.20 5.48
N ILE A 203 14.31 -2.53 6.44
CA ILE A 203 13.70 -2.23 7.73
C ILE A 203 13.28 -0.77 7.69
N ASN A 204 12.02 -0.51 7.98
CA ASN A 204 11.49 0.83 8.09
C ASN A 204 11.15 1.13 9.56
N PHE A 205 11.32 2.38 9.97
CA PHE A 205 10.96 2.87 11.29
C PHE A 205 9.94 3.99 11.12
N ARG A 206 8.83 3.89 11.83
CA ARG A 206 7.82 4.93 11.87
C ARG A 206 7.63 5.37 13.31
N LEU A 207 8.52 6.25 13.72
CA LEU A 207 8.42 6.87 15.05
C LEU A 207 7.09 7.62 15.14
N LYS A 208 6.29 7.30 16.14
CA LYS A 208 5.06 8.06 16.39
C LYS A 208 5.42 9.46 16.87
N ASP A 209 4.65 10.43 16.42
CA ASP A 209 4.80 11.80 16.84
C ASP A 209 4.75 11.91 18.36
N TRP A 210 5.66 12.66 18.91
CA TRP A 210 5.63 12.99 20.30
C TRP A 210 4.76 14.23 20.48
N GLY A 211 3.70 14.12 21.28
CA GLY A 211 2.91 15.27 21.68
C GLY A 211 3.76 16.23 22.53
N VAL A 212 4.50 17.10 21.87
CA VAL A 212 5.35 18.10 22.50
C VAL A 212 4.49 19.23 23.09
N SER A 213 3.31 19.45 22.51
CA SER A 213 2.39 20.47 22.98
C SER A 213 1.66 20.00 24.21
N ARG A 214 2.12 20.47 25.37
CA ARG A 214 1.39 20.37 26.63
C ARG A 214 0.74 21.72 26.90
N GLN A 215 -0.58 21.72 27.02
CA GLN A 215 -1.30 22.88 27.53
C GLN A 215 -0.96 23.04 29.00
N ARG A 216 -0.34 24.16 29.32
CA ARG A 216 -0.09 24.57 30.70
C ARG A 216 -0.97 25.76 31.02
N TYR A 217 -1.35 25.91 32.28
CA TYR A 217 -2.13 27.05 32.74
C TYR A 217 -1.40 28.39 32.53
N TRP A 218 -0.07 28.35 32.47
CA TRP A 218 0.80 29.49 32.20
C TRP A 218 2.03 29.04 31.37
N GLY A 219 2.52 29.90 30.54
CA GLY A 219 3.62 29.64 29.62
C GLY A 219 3.16 29.32 28.20
N CYS A 220 4.07 29.35 27.23
CA CYS A 220 3.78 28.95 25.87
C CYS A 220 3.55 27.43 25.79
N PRO A 221 2.67 26.97 24.89
CA PRO A 221 2.59 25.57 24.55
C PRO A 221 3.92 25.10 23.95
N ILE A 222 4.43 23.97 24.45
CA ILE A 222 5.64 23.33 23.93
C ILE A 222 5.23 22.14 23.09
#